data_b4565fb8ba495ff2aaa8b2588a0f7700
#
_entry.id   b4565fb8ba495ff2aaa8b2588a0f7700
#
_cell.length_a   1.000
_cell.length_b   1.000
_cell.length_c   1.000
_cell.angle_alpha   90.00
_cell.angle_beta   90.00
_cell.angle_gamma   90.00
#
_symmetry.space_group_name_H-M   'P 1'
#
loop_
_entity.id
_entity.type
_entity.pdbx_description
1 polymer ?
#
loop_
_entity_poly.entity_id
_entity_poly.type
_entity_poly.pdbx_seq_one_letter_code
_entity_poly.pdbx_strand_id
1 'polypeptide(L)'
;MTITQSETRENALLPGAEIIVGIRSLLIWAIVASAMLALFLRGSMSSCSGGLSGDGGFVDSQGRPSDVAPMCGSVIMRASPLVYVAIALIVLMSLTWILGRADTVDRALRIVNNARMIILVLTLITFVVGYWAIMTLRVEDWNNYSILIPFPFTTFDISTNPMGANG
;
A
#
# COMPACT_ATOMS: atom_id res chain seq x y z
N MET A 1 62.24 -0.61 -24.23
CA MET A 1 61.36 -0.06 -23.20
C MET A 1 59.97 0.06 -23.80
N THR A 2 59.16 -0.95 -23.60
CA THR A 2 57.79 -1.02 -24.12
C THR A 2 56.85 -0.53 -23.01
N ILE A 3 56.34 0.67 -23.17
CA ILE A 3 55.36 1.26 -22.27
C ILE A 3 54.04 0.55 -22.58
N THR A 4 53.67 -0.37 -21.76
CA THR A 4 52.34 -0.96 -21.77
C THR A 4 51.37 0.11 -21.29
N GLN A 5 50.74 0.81 -22.22
CA GLN A 5 49.56 1.59 -21.94
C GLN A 5 48.47 0.59 -21.54
N SER A 6 48.32 0.39 -20.25
CA SER A 6 47.10 -0.16 -19.67
C SER A 6 46.02 0.88 -19.97
N GLU A 7 45.34 0.73 -21.09
CA GLU A 7 44.10 1.40 -21.37
C GLU A 7 43.12 0.96 -20.29
N THR A 8 43.03 1.78 -19.25
CA THR A 8 41.87 1.82 -18.41
C THR A 8 40.70 2.15 -19.33
N ARG A 9 40.04 1.13 -19.83
CA ARG A 9 38.76 1.22 -20.51
C ARG A 9 37.77 1.68 -19.43
N GLU A 10 37.89 2.94 -19.06
CA GLU A 10 36.81 3.65 -18.43
C GLU A 10 35.65 3.52 -19.42
N ASN A 11 34.69 2.67 -19.06
CA ASN A 11 33.44 2.55 -19.80
C ASN A 11 32.80 3.94 -19.80
N ALA A 12 33.22 4.77 -20.77
CA ALA A 12 32.56 6.03 -21.06
C ALA A 12 31.14 5.65 -21.52
N LEU A 13 30.26 5.47 -20.53
CA LEU A 13 28.83 5.36 -20.78
C LEU A 13 28.46 6.55 -21.64
N LEU A 14 27.80 6.29 -22.76
CA LEU A 14 27.27 7.34 -23.64
C LEU A 14 26.64 8.44 -22.76
N PRO A 15 26.91 9.74 -23.05
CA PRO A 15 26.29 10.83 -22.32
C PRO A 15 24.75 10.63 -22.37
N GLY A 16 24.15 10.34 -21.22
CA GLY A 16 22.72 9.97 -21.12
C GLY A 16 22.47 8.54 -20.62
N ALA A 17 23.41 7.61 -20.72
CA ALA A 17 23.25 6.26 -20.20
C ALA A 17 22.99 6.26 -18.66
N GLU A 18 23.65 7.15 -17.93
CA GLU A 18 23.44 7.32 -16.49
C GLU A 18 22.01 7.75 -16.15
N ILE A 19 21.43 8.63 -16.97
CA ILE A 19 20.02 9.07 -16.81
C ILE A 19 19.09 7.89 -17.06
N ILE A 20 19.33 7.07 -18.08
CA ILE A 20 18.53 5.88 -18.40
C ILE A 20 18.59 4.88 -17.24
N VAL A 21 19.76 4.64 -16.66
CA VAL A 21 19.93 3.78 -15.49
C VAL A 21 19.18 4.35 -14.29
N GLY A 22 19.21 5.66 -14.09
CA GLY A 22 18.44 6.35 -13.05
C GLY A 22 16.95 6.16 -13.21
N ILE A 23 16.41 6.36 -14.40
CA ILE A 23 14.98 6.19 -14.72
C ILE A 23 14.57 4.72 -14.53
N ARG A 24 15.36 3.76 -15.02
CA ARG A 24 15.10 2.33 -14.81
C ARG A 24 15.04 2.01 -13.32
N SER A 25 15.98 2.52 -12.53
CA SER A 25 15.98 2.33 -11.07
C SER A 25 14.72 2.90 -10.42
N LEU A 26 14.27 4.11 -10.82
CA LEU A 26 13.05 4.72 -10.31
C LEU A 26 11.81 3.86 -10.61
N LEU A 27 11.70 3.35 -11.84
CA LEU A 27 10.60 2.47 -12.24
C LEU A 27 10.59 1.16 -11.43
N ILE A 28 11.75 0.54 -11.23
CA ILE A 28 11.85 -0.66 -10.39
C ILE A 28 11.38 -0.37 -8.97
N TRP A 29 11.80 0.74 -8.36
CA TRP A 29 11.37 1.12 -7.02
C TRP A 29 9.87 1.41 -6.95
N ALA A 30 9.28 2.05 -7.96
CA ALA A 30 7.84 2.28 -8.03
C ALA A 30 7.05 0.97 -8.13
N ILE A 31 7.52 0.02 -8.93
CA ILE A 31 6.91 -1.33 -9.06
C ILE A 31 7.03 -2.09 -7.74
N VAL A 32 8.22 -2.11 -7.12
CA VAL A 32 8.44 -2.79 -5.84
C VAL A 32 7.55 -2.19 -4.75
N ALA A 33 7.49 -0.86 -4.63
CA ALA A 33 6.62 -0.18 -3.67
C ALA A 33 5.14 -0.55 -3.88
N SER A 34 4.67 -0.54 -5.13
CA SER A 34 3.30 -0.91 -5.46
C SER A 34 3.01 -2.40 -5.16
N ALA A 35 3.95 -3.29 -5.46
CA ALA A 35 3.83 -4.71 -5.14
C ALA A 35 3.80 -4.96 -3.62
N MET A 36 4.67 -4.28 -2.87
CA MET A 36 4.67 -4.35 -1.40
C MET A 36 3.32 -3.91 -0.81
N LEU A 37 2.76 -2.78 -1.27
CA LEU A 37 1.43 -2.34 -0.86
C LEU A 37 0.35 -3.37 -1.22
N ALA A 38 0.37 -3.92 -2.44
CA ALA A 38 -0.62 -4.88 -2.89
C ALA A 38 -0.56 -6.22 -2.14
N LEU A 39 0.63 -6.67 -1.72
CA LEU A 39 0.83 -7.95 -1.07
C LEU A 39 0.69 -7.87 0.45
N PHE A 40 1.27 -6.85 1.06
CA PHE A 40 1.39 -6.76 2.52
C PHE A 40 0.33 -5.87 3.18
N LEU A 41 -0.27 -4.91 2.45
CA LEU A 41 -1.35 -4.10 2.98
C LEU A 41 -2.71 -4.78 2.72
N ARG A 42 -2.80 -6.06 3.11
CA ARG A 42 -4.04 -6.84 3.11
C ARG A 42 -4.27 -7.37 4.51
N GLY A 43 -5.34 -6.90 5.14
CA GLY A 43 -5.79 -7.40 6.42
C GLY A 43 -7.23 -7.84 6.29
N SER A 44 -7.60 -8.96 6.92
CA SER A 44 -8.99 -9.36 7.07
C SER A 44 -9.25 -9.65 8.54
N MET A 45 -10.33 -9.09 9.05
CA MET A 45 -10.85 -9.41 10.37
C MET A 45 -12.29 -9.88 10.20
N SER A 46 -12.67 -10.96 10.90
CA SER A 46 -14.03 -11.42 10.98
C SER A 46 -14.43 -11.57 12.44
N SER A 47 -15.61 -11.14 12.78
CA SER A 47 -16.17 -11.30 14.11
C SER A 47 -17.68 -11.44 14.02
N CYS A 48 -18.26 -12.16 14.99
CA CYS A 48 -19.70 -12.32 15.12
C CYS A 48 -20.15 -11.66 16.42
N SER A 49 -21.32 -11.01 16.40
CA SER A 49 -21.92 -10.38 17.57
C SER A 49 -22.62 -11.39 18.50
N GLY A 50 -22.20 -12.66 18.48
CA GLY A 50 -22.77 -13.74 19.27
C GLY A 50 -22.24 -15.09 18.81
N GLY A 51 -22.87 -16.16 19.25
CA GLY A 51 -22.44 -17.54 18.96
C GLY A 51 -23.59 -18.54 18.96
N LEU A 52 -23.21 -19.80 18.87
CA LEU A 52 -24.14 -20.94 19.07
C LEU A 52 -24.09 -21.41 20.53
N SER A 53 -25.26 -21.61 21.13
CA SER A 53 -25.39 -22.32 22.42
C SER A 53 -25.13 -23.79 22.21
N GLY A 54 -24.69 -24.51 23.28
CA GLY A 54 -24.52 -25.95 23.27
C GLY A 54 -25.82 -26.74 22.97
N ASP A 55 -26.98 -26.12 23.16
CA ASP A 55 -28.31 -26.68 22.90
C ASP A 55 -28.82 -26.38 21.47
N GLY A 56 -27.97 -25.83 20.58
CA GLY A 56 -28.35 -25.54 19.20
C GLY A 56 -29.07 -24.20 18.98
N GLY A 57 -29.29 -23.40 20.03
CA GLY A 57 -29.80 -22.03 19.93
C GLY A 57 -28.71 -20.99 19.69
N PHE A 58 -29.15 -19.74 19.48
CA PHE A 58 -28.23 -18.61 19.36
C PHE A 58 -28.02 -17.92 20.70
N VAL A 59 -26.83 -17.32 20.90
CA VAL A 59 -26.51 -16.47 22.05
C VAL A 59 -26.03 -15.10 21.55
N ASP A 60 -26.43 -14.05 22.28
CA ASP A 60 -25.99 -12.69 22.01
C ASP A 60 -24.51 -12.46 22.44
N SER A 61 -24.00 -11.28 22.23
CA SER A 61 -22.63 -10.88 22.63
C SER A 61 -22.40 -10.93 24.16
N GLN A 62 -23.48 -11.03 24.95
CA GLN A 62 -23.45 -11.14 26.41
C GLN A 62 -23.67 -12.57 26.91
N GLY A 63 -23.76 -13.55 25.98
CA GLY A 63 -23.98 -14.95 26.30
C GLY A 63 -25.41 -15.30 26.66
N ARG A 64 -26.39 -14.42 26.42
CA ARG A 64 -27.82 -14.67 26.70
C ARG A 64 -28.48 -15.37 25.51
N PRO A 65 -29.41 -16.28 25.75
CA PRO A 65 -30.18 -16.92 24.68
C PRO A 65 -30.90 -15.88 23.82
N SER A 66 -30.80 -16.03 22.51
CA SER A 66 -31.43 -15.16 21.51
C SER A 66 -32.12 -16.01 20.46
N ASP A 67 -33.32 -15.60 20.06
CA ASP A 67 -34.06 -16.24 18.95
C ASP A 67 -33.60 -15.68 17.55
N VAL A 68 -32.73 -14.66 17.56
CA VAL A 68 -32.24 -14.04 16.33
C VAL A 68 -30.81 -14.50 16.07
N ALA A 69 -30.55 -14.94 14.83
CA ALA A 69 -29.21 -15.34 14.41
C ALA A 69 -28.24 -14.15 14.54
N PRO A 70 -27.09 -14.34 15.22
CA PRO A 70 -26.10 -13.27 15.38
C PRO A 70 -25.56 -12.85 14.02
N MET A 71 -25.31 -11.55 13.88
CA MET A 71 -24.69 -11.00 12.68
C MET A 71 -23.19 -11.21 12.74
N CYS A 72 -22.65 -11.82 11.70
CA CYS A 72 -21.21 -11.92 11.48
C CYS A 72 -20.78 -10.86 10.47
N GLY A 73 -19.73 -10.13 10.80
CA GLY A 73 -19.12 -9.17 9.91
C GLY A 73 -17.71 -9.59 9.52
N SER A 74 -17.32 -9.31 8.29
CA SER A 74 -15.94 -9.37 7.85
C SER A 74 -15.52 -8.02 7.29
N VAL A 75 -14.33 -7.58 7.67
CA VAL A 75 -13.69 -6.36 7.19
C VAL A 75 -12.44 -6.77 6.44
N ILE A 76 -12.35 -6.35 5.19
CA ILE A 76 -11.16 -6.56 4.36
C ILE A 76 -10.54 -5.20 4.09
N MET A 77 -9.29 -5.02 4.53
CA MET A 77 -8.50 -3.82 4.24
C MET A 77 -7.68 -4.01 2.97
N ARG A 78 -7.62 -2.97 2.16
CA ARG A 78 -6.77 -2.90 0.96
C ARG A 78 -6.12 -1.52 0.84
N ALA A 79 -4.99 -1.45 0.13
CA ALA A 79 -4.42 -0.16 -0.24
C ALA A 79 -5.38 0.61 -1.15
N SER A 80 -5.54 1.89 -0.88
CA SER A 80 -6.39 2.75 -1.71
C SER A 80 -5.84 2.88 -3.14
N PRO A 81 -6.69 2.84 -4.17
CA PRO A 81 -6.30 3.12 -5.54
C PRO A 81 -5.59 4.47 -5.70
N LEU A 82 -5.92 5.46 -4.87
CA LEU A 82 -5.30 6.79 -4.89
C LEU A 82 -3.81 6.75 -4.60
N VAL A 83 -3.33 5.83 -3.76
CA VAL A 83 -1.89 5.68 -3.47
C VAL A 83 -1.15 5.23 -4.72
N TYR A 84 -1.70 4.30 -5.50
CA TYR A 84 -1.09 3.87 -6.77
C TYR A 84 -1.08 4.99 -7.80
N VAL A 85 -2.16 5.77 -7.89
CA VAL A 85 -2.23 6.96 -8.74
C VAL A 85 -1.18 7.98 -8.30
N ALA A 86 -1.01 8.22 -6.99
CA ALA A 86 0.01 9.13 -6.47
C ALA A 86 1.42 8.69 -6.84
N ILE A 87 1.75 7.39 -6.71
CA ILE A 87 3.05 6.84 -7.13
C ILE A 87 3.26 7.06 -8.63
N ALA A 88 2.26 6.77 -9.47
CA ALA A 88 2.33 7.00 -10.91
C ALA A 88 2.54 8.49 -11.26
N LEU A 89 1.85 9.39 -10.59
CA LEU A 89 2.01 10.83 -10.76
C LEU A 89 3.41 11.31 -10.36
N ILE A 90 3.97 10.81 -9.25
CA ILE A 90 5.34 11.16 -8.83
C ILE A 90 6.34 10.75 -9.91
N VAL A 91 6.19 9.54 -10.48
CA VAL A 91 7.05 9.07 -11.57
C VAL A 91 6.89 9.96 -12.80
N LEU A 92 5.66 10.24 -13.24
CA LEU A 92 5.40 11.09 -14.41
C LEU A 92 5.94 12.51 -14.22
N MET A 93 5.72 13.14 -13.06
CA MET A 93 6.23 14.47 -12.77
C MET A 93 7.76 14.50 -12.75
N SER A 94 8.40 13.49 -12.18
CA SER A 94 9.88 13.41 -12.18
C SER A 94 10.43 13.30 -13.60
N LEU A 95 9.79 12.49 -14.47
CA LEU A 95 10.18 12.37 -15.87
C LEU A 95 10.00 13.69 -16.64
N THR A 96 8.86 14.36 -16.46
CA THR A 96 8.61 15.67 -17.11
C THR A 96 9.60 16.74 -16.64
N TRP A 97 10.01 16.73 -15.36
CA TRP A 97 11.00 17.66 -14.84
C TRP A 97 12.41 17.36 -15.37
N ILE A 98 12.77 16.10 -15.54
CA ILE A 98 14.05 15.71 -16.17
C ILE A 98 14.08 16.22 -17.60
N LEU A 99 13.03 16.00 -18.38
CA LEU A 99 12.96 16.42 -19.79
C LEU A 99 12.93 17.94 -19.97
N GLY A 100 12.30 18.68 -19.06
CA GLY A 100 12.10 20.12 -19.22
C GLY A 100 13.11 21.02 -18.50
N ARG A 101 13.84 20.51 -17.49
CA ARG A 101 14.67 21.33 -16.59
C ARG A 101 16.05 20.76 -16.27
N ALA A 102 16.37 19.54 -16.70
CA ALA A 102 17.67 18.96 -16.40
C ALA A 102 18.70 19.39 -17.47
N ASP A 103 19.37 20.51 -17.22
CA ASP A 103 20.48 20.97 -18.06
C ASP A 103 21.79 20.17 -17.82
N THR A 104 21.84 19.40 -16.70
CA THR A 104 23.01 18.62 -16.30
C THR A 104 22.58 17.25 -15.78
N VAL A 105 23.46 16.24 -15.97
CA VAL A 105 23.23 14.87 -15.49
C VAL A 105 23.05 14.83 -13.97
N ASP A 106 23.84 15.61 -13.22
CA ASP A 106 23.75 15.67 -11.74
C ASP A 106 22.39 16.17 -11.28
N ARG A 107 21.80 17.14 -11.97
CA ARG A 107 20.47 17.65 -11.65
C ARG A 107 19.40 16.58 -11.91
N ALA A 108 19.52 15.88 -13.04
CA ALA A 108 18.61 14.75 -13.36
C ALA A 108 18.66 13.67 -12.29
N LEU A 109 19.86 13.26 -11.85
CA LEU A 109 20.03 12.23 -10.81
C LEU A 109 19.50 12.67 -9.45
N ARG A 110 19.62 13.95 -9.09
CA ARG A 110 18.99 14.48 -7.85
C ARG A 110 17.47 14.40 -7.91
N ILE A 111 16.86 14.72 -9.05
CA ILE A 111 15.41 14.63 -9.24
C ILE A 111 14.94 13.17 -9.05
N VAL A 112 15.65 12.21 -9.69
CA VAL A 112 15.36 10.78 -9.55
C VAL A 112 15.48 10.32 -8.10
N ASN A 113 16.55 10.72 -7.41
CA ASN A 113 16.77 10.32 -6.01
C ASN A 113 15.69 10.89 -5.08
N ASN A 114 15.31 12.16 -5.27
CA ASN A 114 14.22 12.77 -4.51
C ASN A 114 12.88 12.05 -4.77
N ALA A 115 12.58 11.72 -6.02
CA ALA A 115 11.37 10.97 -6.36
C ALA A 115 11.33 9.60 -5.67
N ARG A 116 12.47 8.87 -5.64
CA ARG A 116 12.59 7.59 -4.89
C ARG A 116 12.29 7.78 -3.41
N MET A 117 12.88 8.80 -2.78
CA MET A 117 12.65 9.09 -1.36
C MET A 117 11.18 9.40 -1.08
N ILE A 118 10.53 10.19 -1.96
CA ILE A 118 9.09 10.50 -1.82
C ILE A 118 8.24 9.23 -1.92
N ILE A 119 8.53 8.35 -2.88
CA ILE A 119 7.80 7.06 -3.03
C ILE A 119 7.99 6.20 -1.79
N LEU A 120 9.21 6.09 -1.24
CA LEU A 120 9.49 5.31 -0.03
C LEU A 120 8.75 5.88 1.18
N VAL A 121 8.78 7.20 1.38
CA VAL A 121 8.10 7.87 2.49
C VAL A 121 6.58 7.69 2.35
N LEU A 122 6.02 7.87 1.15
CA LEU A 122 4.60 7.65 0.90
C LEU A 122 4.19 6.21 1.22
N THR A 123 4.98 5.23 0.78
CA THR A 123 4.74 3.80 1.06
C THR A 123 4.78 3.53 2.56
N LEU A 124 5.78 4.06 3.28
CA LEU A 124 5.91 3.90 4.72
C LEU A 124 4.73 4.52 5.48
N ILE A 125 4.34 5.75 5.12
CA ILE A 125 3.16 6.41 5.72
C ILE A 125 1.91 5.57 5.49
N THR A 126 1.71 5.05 4.28
CA THR A 126 0.55 4.20 3.95
C THR A 126 0.53 2.94 4.82
N PHE A 127 1.68 2.29 5.06
CA PHE A 127 1.77 1.15 5.96
C PHE A 127 1.44 1.52 7.40
N VAL A 128 2.05 2.58 7.92
CA VAL A 128 1.83 3.02 9.31
C VAL A 128 0.37 3.37 9.54
N VAL A 129 -0.22 4.16 8.64
CA VAL A 129 -1.64 4.56 8.75
C VAL A 129 -2.56 3.36 8.61
N GLY A 130 -2.29 2.44 7.67
CA GLY A 130 -3.08 1.24 7.48
C GLY A 130 -3.05 0.31 8.69
N TYR A 131 -1.88 0.03 9.25
CA TYR A 131 -1.72 -0.77 10.46
C TYR A 131 -2.36 -0.11 11.68
N TRP A 132 -2.16 1.20 11.84
CA TRP A 132 -2.80 1.94 12.93
C TRP A 132 -4.32 1.88 12.84
N ALA A 133 -4.87 2.02 11.64
CA ALA A 133 -6.30 1.94 11.41
C ALA A 133 -6.88 0.57 11.80
N ILE A 134 -6.23 -0.53 11.41
CA ILE A 134 -6.68 -1.89 11.82
C ILE A 134 -6.62 -2.05 13.34
N MET A 135 -5.56 -1.56 14.00
CA MET A 135 -5.41 -1.72 15.45
C MET A 135 -6.43 -0.90 16.25
N THR A 136 -6.95 0.18 15.67
CA THR A 136 -7.96 1.03 16.32
C THR A 136 -9.41 0.62 16.01
N LEU A 137 -9.65 -0.23 15.00
CA LEU A 137 -10.98 -0.74 14.67
C LEU A 137 -11.49 -1.66 15.79
N ARG A 138 -12.57 -1.20 16.47
CA ARG A 138 -13.34 -2.03 17.41
C ARG A 138 -14.54 -2.63 16.70
N VAL A 139 -14.86 -3.88 17.03
CA VAL A 139 -16.00 -4.63 16.46
C VAL A 139 -17.34 -3.93 16.72
N GLU A 140 -17.44 -3.18 17.81
CA GLU A 140 -18.63 -2.41 18.21
C GLU A 140 -18.98 -1.29 17.23
N ASP A 141 -17.98 -0.78 16.52
CA ASP A 141 -18.15 0.34 15.57
C ASP A 141 -18.67 -0.10 14.19
N TRP A 142 -18.79 -1.41 13.94
CA TRP A 142 -19.18 -1.94 12.63
C TRP A 142 -20.64 -1.64 12.26
N ASN A 143 -21.52 -1.37 13.26
CA ASN A 143 -22.89 -0.95 13.04
C ASN A 143 -23.05 0.55 12.73
N ASN A 144 -22.04 1.35 13.04
CA ASN A 144 -22.00 2.77 12.72
C ASN A 144 -21.13 2.97 11.50
N TYR A 145 -21.74 3.23 10.35
CA TYR A 145 -21.07 3.58 9.07
C TYR A 145 -20.16 4.82 9.15
N SER A 146 -19.94 5.37 10.33
CA SER A 146 -19.02 6.47 10.62
C SER A 146 -17.61 6.01 10.96
N ILE A 147 -17.21 4.81 10.51
CA ILE A 147 -15.81 4.42 10.63
C ILE A 147 -15.00 5.46 9.87
N LEU A 148 -14.17 6.16 10.60
CA LEU A 148 -13.23 7.14 10.07
C LEU A 148 -12.26 6.37 9.17
N ILE A 149 -12.68 6.17 7.93
CA ILE A 149 -11.89 5.49 6.92
C ILE A 149 -10.61 6.30 6.78
N PRO A 150 -9.41 5.74 6.96
CA PRO A 150 -8.15 6.47 6.79
C PRO A 150 -7.90 6.74 5.31
N PHE A 151 -8.91 7.33 4.68
CA PHE A 151 -8.83 7.89 3.36
C PHE A 151 -7.81 9.05 3.38
N PRO A 152 -6.85 9.13 2.42
CA PRO A 152 -6.82 8.42 1.14
C PRO A 152 -5.94 7.15 1.09
N PHE A 153 -5.40 6.67 2.20
CA PHE A 153 -4.34 5.65 2.20
C PHE A 153 -4.86 4.22 2.07
N THR A 154 -5.98 3.92 2.73
CA THR A 154 -6.58 2.57 2.75
C THR A 154 -8.08 2.62 2.47
N THR A 155 -8.61 1.49 1.99
CA THR A 155 -10.05 1.26 1.82
C THR A 155 -10.45 0.01 2.58
N PHE A 156 -11.65 0.03 3.17
CA PHE A 156 -12.24 -1.08 3.88
C PHE A 156 -13.49 -1.56 3.14
N ASP A 157 -13.53 -2.86 2.85
CA ASP A 157 -14.73 -3.55 2.38
C ASP A 157 -15.36 -4.26 3.60
N ILE A 158 -16.55 -3.83 4.00
CA ILE A 158 -17.28 -4.39 5.13
C ILE A 158 -18.43 -5.22 4.56
N SER A 159 -18.49 -6.50 4.92
CA SER A 159 -19.62 -7.36 4.61
C SER A 159 -20.21 -7.93 5.90
N THR A 160 -21.53 -7.87 6.02
CA THR A 160 -22.27 -8.43 7.17
C THR A 160 -23.24 -9.46 6.67
N ASN A 161 -23.20 -10.67 7.26
CA ASN A 161 -24.12 -11.76 6.97
C ASN A 161 -24.65 -12.36 8.27
N PRO A 162 -25.93 -12.79 8.34
CA PRO A 162 -26.41 -13.55 9.48
C PRO A 162 -25.68 -14.89 9.57
N MET A 163 -25.43 -15.36 10.79
CA MET A 163 -24.79 -16.65 11.01
C MET A 163 -25.70 -17.78 10.46
N GLY A 164 -25.12 -18.62 9.61
CA GLY A 164 -25.86 -19.75 8.98
C GLY A 164 -26.39 -19.45 7.57
N ALA A 165 -26.23 -18.26 7.01
CA ALA A 165 -26.68 -17.94 5.64
C ALA A 165 -25.86 -18.61 4.52
N ASN A 166 -24.74 -19.20 4.84
CA ASN A 166 -23.83 -19.88 3.88
C ASN A 166 -23.54 -21.30 4.40
N GLY A 167 -24.54 -22.15 4.45
CA GLY A 167 -24.43 -23.58 4.63
C GLY A 167 -24.64 -24.31 3.32
#